data_b8db9c509f99a6b052fb6bf34194487d
#
_entry.id   b8db9c509f99a6b052fb6bf34194487d
#
_cell.length_a   1.000
_cell.length_b   1.000
_cell.length_c   1.000
_cell.angle_alpha   90.00
_cell.angle_beta   90.00
_cell.angle_gamma   90.00
#
_symmetry.space_group_name_H-M   'P 1'
#
loop_
_entity.id
_entity.type
_entity.pdbx_description
1 polymer ?
#
loop_
_entity_poly.entity_id
_entity_poly.type
_entity_poly.pdbx_seq_one_letter_code
_entity_poly.pdbx_strand_id
1 'polypeptide(L)'
;SGEMSAKNNDPLYWYTTTEEETLFAWYPSSETLLTEWTVASDQTIEESYKNSDFLYAYEKMKFRSERKLKFHHGTVKLIINVKGDGDTVSEEDLKDIVFTVSAVTKGSMAEGKLQSAAGVEATVMKPYLLENAREGYAYSFQLLMIPQDMSGKLFFKVALKDGRNFGHTPGNGEGILEGGHQYTYNVGVGKPGLKVTIEKDSVSWDGDDEEVEGTDRE
;
A
#
# COMPACT_ATOMS: atom_id res chain seq x y z
N SER A 1 -1.69 6.94 19.50
CA SER A 1 -0.59 7.85 19.90
C SER A 1 0.41 7.09 20.73
N GLY A 2 1.70 7.30 20.49
CA GLY A 2 2.79 6.66 21.21
C GLY A 2 3.80 7.70 21.67
N GLU A 3 4.36 7.51 22.87
CA GLU A 3 5.45 8.33 23.36
C GLU A 3 6.77 7.77 22.81
N MET A 4 7.62 8.63 22.26
CA MET A 4 8.94 8.26 21.79
C MET A 4 9.97 8.62 22.88
N SER A 5 10.84 7.69 23.20
CA SER A 5 11.97 7.89 24.10
C SER A 5 13.30 7.60 23.42
N ALA A 6 14.35 8.26 23.89
CA ALA A 6 15.70 8.01 23.38
C ALA A 6 16.15 6.59 23.68
N LYS A 7 16.65 5.87 22.66
CA LYS A 7 17.25 4.52 22.83
C LYS A 7 18.55 4.65 23.64
N ASN A 8 18.70 3.84 24.67
CA ASN A 8 19.91 3.78 25.51
C ASN A 8 20.31 5.12 26.18
N ASN A 9 19.36 5.99 26.49
CA ASN A 9 19.64 7.33 27.03
C ASN A 9 20.53 8.20 26.12
N ASP A 10 20.53 7.96 24.82
CA ASP A 10 21.22 8.77 23.81
C ASP A 10 20.22 9.66 23.08
N PRO A 11 19.89 10.85 23.63
CA PRO A 11 18.86 11.72 23.06
C PRO A 11 19.34 12.38 21.77
N LEU A 12 18.41 12.62 20.87
CA LEU A 12 18.67 13.47 19.71
C LEU A 12 18.82 14.92 20.17
N TYR A 13 19.87 15.55 19.71
CA TYR A 13 20.16 16.96 19.99
C TYR A 13 19.90 17.83 18.77
N TRP A 14 19.37 19.01 18.99
CA TRP A 14 19.27 20.02 17.96
C TRP A 14 20.66 20.66 17.73
N TYR A 15 21.07 20.78 16.47
CA TYR A 15 22.32 21.45 16.13
C TYR A 15 22.26 22.96 16.34
N THR A 16 21.07 23.53 16.19
CA THR A 16 20.82 24.97 16.34
C THR A 16 19.48 25.21 17.03
N THR A 17 19.38 26.35 17.75
CA THR A 17 18.13 26.80 18.38
C THR A 17 17.34 27.76 17.52
N THR A 18 17.86 28.17 16.37
CA THR A 18 17.31 29.24 15.53
C THR A 18 16.83 28.75 14.16
N GLU A 19 17.41 27.69 13.64
CA GLU A 19 17.09 27.15 12.32
C GLU A 19 16.13 25.96 12.40
N GLU A 20 15.50 25.66 11.29
CA GLU A 20 14.70 24.45 11.14
C GLU A 20 15.58 23.24 10.83
N GLU A 21 15.30 22.14 11.46
CA GLU A 21 15.91 20.84 11.17
C GLU A 21 14.90 19.88 10.57
N THR A 22 15.37 19.02 9.67
CA THR A 22 14.54 17.98 9.07
C THR A 22 14.62 16.72 9.91
N LEU A 23 13.45 16.29 10.42
CA LEU A 23 13.32 15.02 11.12
C LEU A 23 12.73 13.98 10.17
N PHE A 24 13.37 12.83 10.14
CA PHE A 24 12.88 11.65 9.43
C PHE A 24 12.72 10.51 10.42
N ALA A 25 11.51 10.00 10.55
CA ALA A 25 11.17 8.85 11.38
C ALA A 25 10.43 7.81 10.55
N TRP A 26 10.57 6.53 10.92
CA TRP A 26 9.93 5.44 10.19
C TRP A 26 9.56 4.26 11.10
N TYR A 27 8.61 3.46 10.63
CA TYR A 27 8.20 2.20 11.24
C TYR A 27 7.96 1.15 10.13
N PRO A 28 8.40 -0.10 10.29
CA PRO A 28 9.09 -0.67 11.46
C PRO A 28 10.49 -0.08 11.67
N SER A 29 10.96 -0.10 12.93
CA SER A 29 12.28 0.43 13.29
C SER A 29 13.42 -0.41 12.68
N SER A 30 14.49 0.26 12.27
CA SER A 30 15.75 -0.37 11.83
C SER A 30 16.94 0.23 12.56
N GLU A 31 18.06 -0.48 12.61
CA GLU A 31 19.29 0.02 13.26
C GLU A 31 20.06 1.03 12.38
N THR A 32 19.78 1.01 11.09
CA THR A 32 20.42 1.89 10.10
C THR A 32 19.38 2.74 9.42
N LEU A 33 19.81 3.87 8.84
CA LEU A 33 18.96 4.72 8.03
C LEU A 33 18.29 3.90 6.93
N LEU A 34 16.98 3.98 6.87
CA LEU A 34 16.22 3.27 5.86
C LEU A 34 16.34 3.97 4.51
N THR A 35 16.92 3.29 3.54
CA THR A 35 17.06 3.77 2.16
C THR A 35 16.20 3.01 1.17
N GLU A 36 15.73 1.83 1.56
CA GLU A 36 14.94 0.92 0.73
C GLU A 36 13.85 0.25 1.57
N TRP A 37 12.73 -0.08 0.93
CA TRP A 37 11.66 -0.88 1.50
C TRP A 37 11.25 -1.99 0.55
N THR A 38 10.90 -3.15 1.10
CA THR A 38 10.43 -4.29 0.28
C THR A 38 9.12 -4.81 0.86
N VAL A 39 8.10 -4.91 0.03
CA VAL A 39 6.83 -5.57 0.37
C VAL A 39 6.90 -7.05 0.01
N ALA A 40 6.23 -7.90 0.79
CA ALA A 40 6.17 -9.32 0.50
C ALA A 40 5.43 -9.58 -0.82
N SER A 41 5.98 -10.45 -1.67
CA SER A 41 5.29 -10.90 -2.89
C SER A 41 4.16 -11.88 -2.58
N ASP A 42 4.26 -12.64 -1.50
CA ASP A 42 3.18 -13.48 -0.99
C ASP A 42 2.60 -12.87 0.29
N GLN A 43 1.43 -12.24 0.16
CA GLN A 43 0.70 -11.62 1.27
C GLN A 43 -0.56 -12.43 1.64
N THR A 44 -0.61 -13.71 1.31
CA THR A 44 -1.77 -14.57 1.61
C THR A 44 -2.00 -14.79 3.09
N ILE A 45 -1.00 -14.56 3.93
CA ILE A 45 -1.11 -14.61 5.38
C ILE A 45 -1.08 -13.19 5.97
N GLU A 46 -1.85 -12.99 7.02
CA GLU A 46 -2.04 -11.68 7.67
C GLU A 46 -0.73 -11.04 8.11
N GLU A 47 0.21 -11.83 8.63
CA GLU A 47 1.52 -11.34 9.06
C GLU A 47 2.34 -10.75 7.90
N SER A 48 2.42 -11.45 6.75
CA SER A 48 3.12 -10.95 5.57
C SER A 48 2.49 -9.69 5.01
N TYR A 49 1.14 -9.62 5.02
CA TYR A 49 0.40 -8.44 4.64
C TYR A 49 0.75 -7.26 5.57
N LYS A 50 0.61 -7.42 6.90
CA LYS A 50 0.90 -6.35 7.87
C LYS A 50 2.37 -5.91 7.85
N ASN A 51 3.30 -6.84 7.69
CA ASN A 51 4.73 -6.53 7.64
C ASN A 51 5.15 -5.85 6.32
N SER A 52 4.29 -5.80 5.32
CA SER A 52 4.50 -5.04 4.10
C SER A 52 4.18 -3.55 4.25
N ASP A 53 3.54 -3.15 5.35
CA ASP A 53 3.24 -1.75 5.62
C ASP A 53 4.47 -0.97 6.06
N PHE A 54 4.54 0.27 5.58
CA PHE A 54 5.62 1.19 5.88
C PHE A 54 5.05 2.55 6.27
N LEU A 55 5.36 2.99 7.48
CA LEU A 55 4.99 4.31 7.98
C LEU A 55 6.21 5.20 8.05
N TYR A 56 6.06 6.45 7.70
CA TYR A 56 7.12 7.45 7.83
C TYR A 56 6.55 8.82 8.21
N ALA A 57 7.42 9.63 8.86
CA ALA A 57 7.22 11.04 9.08
C ALA A 57 8.46 11.79 8.57
N TYR A 58 8.25 12.84 7.80
CA TYR A 58 9.33 13.69 7.25
C TYR A 58 8.92 15.14 7.39
N GLU A 59 9.41 15.80 8.46
CA GLU A 59 8.94 17.12 8.85
C GLU A 59 10.10 18.06 9.19
N LYS A 60 9.88 19.34 8.95
CA LYS A 60 10.79 20.40 9.39
C LYS A 60 10.30 21.00 10.69
N MET A 61 11.16 21.01 11.70
CA MET A 61 10.84 21.47 13.04
C MET A 61 11.87 22.43 13.59
N LYS A 62 11.44 23.38 14.41
CA LYS A 62 12.31 24.26 15.21
C LYS A 62 12.52 23.72 16.61
N PHE A 63 13.60 24.11 17.26
CA PHE A 63 13.98 23.66 18.61
C PHE A 63 12.85 23.73 19.66
N ARG A 64 11.95 24.70 19.59
CA ARG A 64 10.84 24.91 20.53
C ARG A 64 9.46 24.75 19.90
N SER A 65 9.37 24.17 18.71
CA SER A 65 8.08 23.87 18.11
C SER A 65 7.42 22.67 18.83
N GLU A 66 6.16 22.49 18.56
CA GLU A 66 5.40 21.34 19.03
C GLU A 66 6.09 20.04 18.56
N ARG A 67 6.29 19.09 19.46
CA ARG A 67 7.08 17.86 19.20
C ARG A 67 6.16 16.72 18.78
N LYS A 68 5.30 16.95 17.79
CA LYS A 68 4.43 15.93 17.22
C LYS A 68 4.94 15.56 15.83
N LEU A 69 5.08 14.26 15.56
CA LEU A 69 5.33 13.74 14.24
C LEU A 69 4.07 13.05 13.73
N LYS A 70 3.62 13.44 12.55
CA LYS A 70 2.53 12.77 11.86
C LYS A 70 3.10 11.68 10.95
N PHE A 71 2.74 10.43 11.22
CA PHE A 71 3.14 9.31 10.38
C PHE A 71 2.15 9.12 9.23
N HIS A 72 2.69 8.87 8.07
CA HIS A 72 1.95 8.58 6.84
C HIS A 72 2.31 7.20 6.31
N HIS A 73 1.35 6.53 5.67
CA HIS A 73 1.65 5.31 4.95
C HIS A 73 2.49 5.61 3.71
N GLY A 74 3.63 4.96 3.57
CA GLY A 74 4.47 5.07 2.37
C GLY A 74 4.03 4.11 1.26
N THR A 75 3.32 3.04 1.61
CA THR A 75 2.80 2.03 0.69
C THR A 75 1.45 2.43 0.09
N VAL A 76 1.08 1.75 -0.99
CA VAL A 76 -0.25 1.81 -1.60
C VAL A 76 -1.08 0.66 -1.07
N LYS A 77 -2.33 0.92 -0.71
CA LYS A 77 -3.30 -0.12 -0.34
C LYS A 77 -4.28 -0.38 -1.48
N LEU A 78 -4.37 -1.63 -1.91
CA LEU A 78 -5.38 -2.07 -2.86
C LEU A 78 -6.47 -2.86 -2.14
N ILE A 79 -7.72 -2.55 -2.46
CA ILE A 79 -8.90 -3.38 -2.20
C ILE A 79 -9.38 -3.88 -3.55
N ILE A 80 -9.54 -5.18 -3.71
CA ILE A 80 -9.88 -5.79 -5.00
C ILE A 80 -11.10 -6.68 -4.80
N ASN A 81 -12.23 -6.28 -5.38
CA ASN A 81 -13.49 -7.02 -5.31
C ASN A 81 -13.70 -7.75 -6.64
N VAL A 82 -13.96 -9.05 -6.60
CA VAL A 82 -14.03 -9.91 -7.77
C VAL A 82 -15.40 -10.58 -7.86
N LYS A 83 -16.03 -10.51 -9.04
CA LYS A 83 -17.26 -11.23 -9.39
C LYS A 83 -17.22 -11.75 -10.83
N GLY A 84 -18.06 -12.73 -11.15
CA GLY A 84 -18.32 -13.11 -12.53
C GLY A 84 -19.14 -12.05 -13.27
N ASP A 85 -19.09 -12.08 -14.61
CA ASP A 85 -19.92 -11.20 -15.45
C ASP A 85 -21.40 -11.70 -15.52
N GLY A 86 -21.65 -12.90 -15.04
CA GLY A 86 -22.97 -13.55 -15.07
C GLY A 86 -23.35 -14.21 -16.39
N ASP A 87 -22.66 -13.85 -17.47
CA ASP A 87 -22.94 -14.36 -18.82
C ASP A 87 -21.96 -15.45 -19.25
N THR A 88 -20.65 -15.20 -19.11
CA THR A 88 -19.59 -16.10 -19.57
C THR A 88 -18.81 -16.74 -18.42
N VAL A 89 -18.86 -16.15 -17.24
CA VAL A 89 -18.28 -16.63 -16.01
C VAL A 89 -19.30 -16.49 -14.88
N SER A 90 -19.75 -17.63 -14.35
CA SER A 90 -20.65 -17.70 -13.20
C SER A 90 -19.88 -17.61 -11.88
N GLU A 91 -20.58 -17.44 -10.77
CA GLU A 91 -19.97 -17.52 -9.44
C GLU A 91 -19.38 -18.91 -9.15
N GLU A 92 -19.98 -19.98 -9.70
CA GLU A 92 -19.46 -21.35 -9.57
C GLU A 92 -18.10 -21.50 -10.27
N ASP A 93 -17.92 -20.86 -11.45
CA ASP A 93 -16.64 -20.83 -12.17
C ASP A 93 -15.53 -20.11 -11.37
N LEU A 94 -15.91 -19.21 -10.46
CA LEU A 94 -14.95 -18.47 -9.63
C LEU A 94 -14.45 -19.28 -8.42
N LYS A 95 -15.00 -20.46 -8.16
CA LYS A 95 -14.48 -21.30 -7.08
C LYS A 95 -13.01 -21.66 -7.31
N ASP A 96 -12.21 -21.45 -6.26
CA ASP A 96 -10.76 -21.73 -6.27
C ASP A 96 -9.98 -20.89 -7.31
N ILE A 97 -10.42 -19.65 -7.59
CA ILE A 97 -9.65 -18.77 -8.47
C ILE A 97 -8.27 -18.47 -7.90
N VAL A 98 -7.33 -18.27 -8.79
CA VAL A 98 -6.02 -17.68 -8.46
C VAL A 98 -6.00 -16.24 -8.97
N PHE A 99 -6.07 -15.29 -8.05
CA PHE A 99 -5.92 -13.87 -8.35
C PHE A 99 -4.48 -13.44 -8.05
N THR A 100 -3.85 -12.77 -9.00
CA THR A 100 -2.47 -12.28 -8.85
C THR A 100 -2.34 -10.85 -9.37
N VAL A 101 -1.39 -10.14 -8.78
CA VAL A 101 -0.99 -8.78 -9.17
C VAL A 101 0.46 -8.81 -9.61
N SER A 102 0.79 -8.18 -10.72
CA SER A 102 2.17 -8.05 -11.18
C SER A 102 2.69 -6.65 -10.89
N ALA A 103 3.71 -6.52 -10.04
CA ALA A 103 4.24 -5.22 -9.62
C ALA A 103 5.68 -5.31 -9.12
N VAL A 104 6.38 -4.19 -9.07
CA VAL A 104 7.68 -4.07 -8.41
C VAL A 104 7.46 -4.12 -6.89
N THR A 105 8.20 -5.01 -6.21
CA THR A 105 8.07 -5.21 -4.76
C THR A 105 9.11 -4.44 -3.94
N LYS A 106 10.11 -3.85 -4.59
CA LYS A 106 11.18 -3.11 -3.93
C LYS A 106 11.07 -1.62 -4.26
N GLY A 107 11.12 -0.79 -3.23
CA GLY A 107 11.14 0.66 -3.33
C GLY A 107 12.41 1.27 -2.78
N SER A 108 12.75 2.46 -3.24
CA SER A 108 13.80 3.31 -2.69
C SER A 108 13.18 4.53 -2.03
N MET A 109 13.85 5.01 -0.98
CA MET A 109 13.48 6.24 -0.28
C MET A 109 14.21 7.43 -0.90
N ALA A 110 13.46 8.44 -1.32
CA ALA A 110 13.99 9.70 -1.79
C ALA A 110 13.22 10.87 -1.16
N GLU A 111 13.91 11.75 -0.45
CA GLU A 111 13.32 12.92 0.22
C GLU A 111 12.07 12.57 1.08
N GLY A 112 12.17 11.48 1.86
CA GLY A 112 11.08 11.00 2.71
C GLY A 112 9.94 10.31 1.95
N LYS A 113 10.03 10.10 0.64
CA LYS A 113 9.00 9.41 -0.15
C LYS A 113 9.48 8.06 -0.64
N LEU A 114 8.61 7.07 -0.55
CA LEU A 114 8.83 5.74 -1.11
C LEU A 114 8.44 5.76 -2.61
N GLN A 115 9.31 5.23 -3.44
CA GLN A 115 9.10 5.12 -4.90
C GLN A 115 9.60 3.75 -5.37
N SER A 116 9.08 3.24 -6.49
CA SER A 116 9.60 1.99 -7.07
C SER A 116 11.08 2.13 -7.42
N ALA A 117 11.88 1.13 -7.04
CA ALA A 117 13.30 1.12 -7.35
C ALA A 117 13.52 0.97 -8.87
N ALA A 118 14.40 1.80 -9.43
CA ALA A 118 14.72 1.73 -10.86
C ALA A 118 15.42 0.40 -11.22
N GLY A 119 15.09 -0.15 -12.38
CA GLY A 119 15.71 -1.37 -12.90
C GLY A 119 15.30 -2.66 -12.20
N VAL A 120 14.32 -2.62 -11.31
CA VAL A 120 13.74 -3.81 -10.68
C VAL A 120 12.56 -4.31 -11.52
N GLU A 121 12.60 -5.59 -11.87
CA GLU A 121 11.52 -6.22 -12.61
C GLU A 121 10.28 -6.48 -11.74
N ALA A 122 9.10 -6.47 -12.37
CA ALA A 122 7.86 -6.80 -11.70
C ALA A 122 7.84 -8.27 -11.27
N THR A 123 7.33 -8.51 -10.08
CA THR A 123 7.14 -9.84 -9.48
C THR A 123 5.66 -10.16 -9.40
N VAL A 124 5.30 -11.44 -9.52
CA VAL A 124 3.93 -11.89 -9.28
C VAL A 124 3.64 -11.86 -7.78
N MET A 125 2.65 -11.08 -7.40
CA MET A 125 2.21 -10.92 -6.01
C MET A 125 0.88 -11.65 -5.79
N LYS A 126 0.74 -12.24 -4.60
CA LYS A 126 -0.50 -12.88 -4.15
C LYS A 126 -1.12 -12.06 -3.03
N PRO A 127 -2.34 -11.55 -3.22
CA PRO A 127 -3.00 -10.72 -2.23
C PRO A 127 -3.56 -11.53 -1.06
N TYR A 128 -3.83 -10.85 0.05
CA TYR A 128 -4.53 -11.37 1.21
C TYR A 128 -6.02 -11.48 0.90
N LEU A 129 -6.60 -12.67 1.10
CA LEU A 129 -8.04 -12.91 0.96
C LEU A 129 -8.77 -12.44 2.22
N LEU A 130 -9.76 -11.57 2.06
CA LEU A 130 -10.62 -11.15 3.17
C LEU A 130 -11.62 -12.26 3.54
N GLU A 131 -11.90 -12.40 4.83
CA GLU A 131 -12.87 -13.36 5.37
C GLU A 131 -14.27 -13.17 4.80
N ASN A 132 -14.66 -11.90 4.61
CA ASN A 132 -15.94 -11.51 4.05
C ASN A 132 -15.73 -10.70 2.78
N ALA A 133 -16.29 -11.17 1.69
CA ALA A 133 -16.34 -10.39 0.46
C ALA A 133 -17.32 -9.21 0.60
N ARG A 134 -17.05 -8.13 -0.13
CA ARG A 134 -18.00 -7.02 -0.29
C ARG A 134 -19.32 -7.55 -0.87
N GLU A 135 -20.44 -7.01 -0.41
CA GLU A 135 -21.76 -7.38 -0.94
C GLU A 135 -21.83 -7.29 -2.47
N GLY A 136 -22.33 -8.35 -3.10
CA GLY A 136 -22.42 -8.47 -4.56
C GLY A 136 -21.13 -8.92 -5.26
N TYR A 137 -20.10 -9.36 -4.49
CA TYR A 137 -18.86 -9.93 -5.00
C TYR A 137 -18.62 -11.33 -4.42
N ALA A 138 -17.95 -12.17 -5.20
CA ALA A 138 -17.57 -13.52 -4.76
C ALA A 138 -16.35 -13.51 -3.83
N TYR A 139 -15.40 -12.60 -4.10
CA TYR A 139 -14.18 -12.44 -3.32
C TYR A 139 -13.82 -10.97 -3.13
N SER A 140 -13.18 -10.68 -2.00
CA SER A 140 -12.46 -9.42 -1.76
C SER A 140 -11.06 -9.72 -1.27
N PHE A 141 -10.08 -9.04 -1.85
CA PHE A 141 -8.68 -9.16 -1.50
C PHE A 141 -8.11 -7.82 -1.06
N GLN A 142 -7.03 -7.88 -0.28
CA GLN A 142 -6.19 -6.72 0.04
C GLN A 142 -4.74 -6.95 -0.36
N LEU A 143 -4.06 -5.89 -0.77
CA LEU A 143 -2.64 -5.95 -1.10
C LEU A 143 -1.97 -4.62 -0.73
N LEU A 144 -0.78 -4.70 -0.15
CA LEU A 144 0.12 -3.57 0.02
C LEU A 144 1.22 -3.64 -1.03
N MET A 145 1.48 -2.52 -1.69
CA MET A 145 2.49 -2.46 -2.74
C MET A 145 3.28 -1.15 -2.72
N ILE A 146 4.40 -1.16 -3.39
CA ILE A 146 5.23 0.03 -3.59
C ILE A 146 4.51 0.98 -4.56
N PRO A 147 4.53 2.31 -4.30
CA PRO A 147 4.02 3.31 -5.24
C PRO A 147 4.69 3.19 -6.60
N GLN A 148 3.91 3.08 -7.66
CA GLN A 148 4.41 2.89 -9.03
C GLN A 148 3.35 3.17 -10.10
N ASP A 149 3.78 3.32 -11.35
CA ASP A 149 2.90 3.43 -12.51
C ASP A 149 2.76 2.08 -13.22
N MET A 150 1.53 1.56 -13.25
CA MET A 150 1.14 0.32 -13.92
C MET A 150 0.50 0.54 -15.28
N SER A 151 0.44 1.79 -15.78
CA SER A 151 -0.12 2.12 -17.09
C SER A 151 0.60 1.33 -18.20
N GLY A 152 -0.16 0.68 -19.05
CA GLY A 152 0.36 -0.13 -20.17
C GLY A 152 1.05 -1.45 -19.78
N LYS A 153 1.03 -1.83 -18.50
CA LYS A 153 1.62 -3.08 -18.00
C LYS A 153 0.53 -4.06 -17.58
N LEU A 154 0.77 -5.36 -17.75
CA LEU A 154 -0.13 -6.38 -17.19
C LEU A 154 -0.15 -6.25 -15.66
N PHE A 155 -1.30 -5.85 -15.12
CA PHE A 155 -1.45 -5.55 -13.69
C PHE A 155 -2.17 -6.67 -12.94
N PHE A 156 -3.38 -7.05 -13.37
CA PHE A 156 -4.13 -8.14 -12.76
C PHE A 156 -4.19 -9.36 -13.66
N LYS A 157 -4.15 -10.53 -13.04
CA LYS A 157 -4.41 -11.82 -13.70
C LYS A 157 -5.33 -12.65 -12.82
N VAL A 158 -6.37 -13.21 -13.45
CA VAL A 158 -7.28 -14.19 -12.86
C VAL A 158 -7.15 -15.48 -13.63
N ALA A 159 -6.85 -16.57 -12.93
CA ALA A 159 -6.86 -17.91 -13.48
C ALA A 159 -8.01 -18.71 -12.84
N LEU A 160 -8.86 -19.29 -13.68
CA LEU A 160 -9.94 -20.17 -13.25
C LEU A 160 -9.44 -21.62 -13.19
N LYS A 161 -10.12 -22.46 -12.42
CA LYS A 161 -9.79 -23.89 -12.24
C LYS A 161 -9.86 -24.69 -13.54
N ASP A 162 -10.70 -24.28 -14.48
CA ASP A 162 -10.86 -24.92 -15.80
C ASP A 162 -9.78 -24.53 -16.83
N GLY A 163 -8.81 -23.69 -16.42
CA GLY A 163 -7.68 -23.23 -17.24
C GLY A 163 -7.94 -21.92 -17.99
N ARG A 164 -9.15 -21.33 -17.93
CA ARG A 164 -9.38 -19.98 -18.47
C ARG A 164 -8.54 -18.96 -17.71
N ASN A 165 -7.93 -18.02 -18.43
CA ASN A 165 -7.11 -16.97 -17.87
C ASN A 165 -7.56 -15.61 -18.40
N PHE A 166 -7.61 -14.63 -17.52
CA PHE A 166 -8.02 -13.26 -17.83
C PHE A 166 -6.96 -12.30 -17.30
N GLY A 167 -6.66 -11.24 -18.04
CA GLY A 167 -5.69 -10.23 -17.67
C GLY A 167 -6.26 -8.82 -17.82
N HIS A 168 -5.72 -7.89 -17.05
CA HIS A 168 -6.03 -6.46 -17.15
C HIS A 168 -4.74 -5.65 -17.22
N THR A 169 -4.74 -4.70 -18.15
CA THR A 169 -3.68 -3.71 -18.35
C THR A 169 -4.31 -2.33 -18.26
N PRO A 170 -4.00 -1.51 -17.24
CA PRO A 170 -4.54 -0.16 -17.12
C PRO A 170 -4.18 0.71 -18.33
N GLY A 171 -5.09 1.58 -18.73
CA GLY A 171 -4.85 2.59 -19.74
C GLY A 171 -3.82 3.64 -19.29
N ASN A 172 -3.48 4.55 -20.20
CA ASN A 172 -2.52 5.61 -19.90
C ASN A 172 -3.07 6.54 -18.80
N GLY A 173 -2.32 6.67 -17.71
CA GLY A 173 -2.68 7.46 -16.54
C GLY A 173 -3.65 6.80 -15.56
N GLU A 174 -4.24 5.63 -15.91
CA GLU A 174 -5.14 4.88 -15.03
C GLU A 174 -4.40 3.98 -14.05
N GLY A 175 -3.11 3.76 -14.28
CA GLY A 175 -2.25 2.88 -13.48
C GLY A 175 -1.37 3.60 -12.47
N ILE A 176 -1.50 4.91 -12.27
CA ILE A 176 -0.67 5.68 -11.34
C ILE A 176 -1.16 5.41 -9.91
N LEU A 177 -0.29 4.83 -9.09
CA LEU A 177 -0.55 4.46 -7.71
C LEU A 177 0.40 5.21 -6.78
N GLU A 178 -0.18 6.05 -5.94
CA GLU A 178 0.54 6.95 -5.03
C GLU A 178 0.55 6.41 -3.60
N GLY A 179 1.66 6.58 -2.88
CA GLY A 179 1.80 6.18 -1.48
C GLY A 179 0.80 6.91 -0.57
N GLY A 180 0.36 6.25 0.49
CA GLY A 180 -0.64 6.78 1.42
C GLY A 180 -2.07 6.80 0.87
N HIS A 181 -2.31 6.23 -0.31
CA HIS A 181 -3.64 6.16 -0.92
C HIS A 181 -4.17 4.73 -0.95
N GLN A 182 -5.50 4.62 -0.80
CA GLN A 182 -6.24 3.39 -1.01
C GLN A 182 -6.94 3.44 -2.38
N TYR A 183 -6.83 2.38 -3.16
CA TYR A 183 -7.53 2.21 -4.43
C TYR A 183 -8.43 0.99 -4.36
N THR A 184 -9.71 1.17 -4.67
CA THR A 184 -10.68 0.07 -4.71
C THR A 184 -10.96 -0.30 -6.16
N TYR A 185 -10.62 -1.53 -6.53
CA TYR A 185 -10.85 -2.10 -7.85
C TYR A 185 -12.02 -3.07 -7.81
N ASN A 186 -13.02 -2.84 -8.66
CA ASN A 186 -14.13 -3.76 -8.86
C ASN A 186 -13.90 -4.50 -10.18
N VAL A 187 -13.68 -5.80 -10.09
CA VAL A 187 -13.23 -6.67 -11.19
C VAL A 187 -14.35 -7.62 -11.58
N GLY A 188 -14.93 -7.42 -12.75
CA GLY A 188 -15.81 -8.37 -13.42
C GLY A 188 -15.01 -9.32 -14.31
N VAL A 189 -15.10 -10.62 -14.03
CA VAL A 189 -14.40 -11.67 -14.80
C VAL A 189 -15.32 -12.22 -15.87
N GLY A 190 -14.94 -12.10 -17.14
CA GLY A 190 -15.74 -12.60 -18.26
C GLY A 190 -15.10 -12.31 -19.61
N LYS A 191 -15.79 -12.64 -20.70
CA LYS A 191 -15.30 -12.35 -22.06
C LYS A 191 -15.71 -10.94 -22.51
N PRO A 192 -14.86 -10.18 -23.21
CA PRO A 192 -13.57 -10.60 -23.79
C PRO A 192 -12.37 -10.52 -22.85
N GLY A 193 -12.54 -10.17 -21.56
CA GLY A 193 -11.45 -10.00 -20.59
C GLY A 193 -11.95 -9.56 -19.23
N LEU A 194 -11.08 -8.98 -18.39
CA LEU A 194 -11.49 -8.38 -17.13
C LEU A 194 -12.13 -7.00 -17.40
N LYS A 195 -13.35 -6.80 -16.92
CA LYS A 195 -13.96 -5.48 -16.81
C LYS A 195 -13.58 -4.89 -15.45
N VAL A 196 -12.68 -3.92 -15.45
CA VAL A 196 -12.18 -3.28 -14.23
C VAL A 196 -12.75 -1.87 -14.12
N THR A 197 -13.34 -1.56 -12.97
CA THR A 197 -13.71 -0.20 -12.59
C THR A 197 -12.95 0.18 -11.32
N ILE A 198 -12.43 1.38 -11.30
CA ILE A 198 -11.64 1.91 -10.19
C ILE A 198 -12.54 2.90 -9.44
N GLU A 199 -12.82 2.60 -8.18
CA GLU A 199 -13.29 3.60 -7.24
C GLU A 199 -12.03 4.25 -6.67
N LYS A 200 -11.70 5.44 -7.15
CA LYS A 200 -10.63 6.22 -6.55
C LYS A 200 -11.19 6.84 -5.29
N ASP A 201 -11.05 6.14 -4.17
CA ASP A 201 -11.26 6.76 -2.88
C ASP A 201 -10.16 7.81 -2.71
N SER A 202 -10.58 9.07 -2.76
CA SER A 202 -9.72 10.22 -2.44
C SER A 202 -9.41 10.29 -0.94
N VAL A 203 -9.79 9.26 -0.20
CA VAL A 203 -9.50 9.15 1.22
C VAL A 203 -8.04 8.77 1.34
N SER A 204 -7.24 9.69 1.89
CA SER A 204 -5.92 9.35 2.42
C SER A 204 -6.09 8.12 3.31
N TRP A 205 -5.29 7.08 3.08
CA TRP A 205 -5.30 5.90 3.95
C TRP A 205 -4.88 6.26 5.40
N ASP A 206 -4.26 7.41 5.57
CA ASP A 206 -3.86 7.96 6.86
C ASP A 206 -5.04 8.34 7.78
N GLY A 207 -6.28 8.24 7.29
CA GLY A 207 -7.50 8.67 7.98
C GLY A 207 -7.64 10.20 7.98
N ASP A 208 -8.86 10.68 8.14
CA ASP A 208 -9.10 12.08 8.47
C ASP A 208 -8.54 12.36 9.87
N ASP A 209 -7.84 13.48 10.02
CA ASP A 209 -7.14 13.88 11.23
C ASP A 209 -8.10 13.96 12.45
N GLU A 210 -8.23 12.88 13.21
CA GLU A 210 -8.61 13.02 14.61
C GLU A 210 -7.35 13.49 15.36
N GLU A 211 -7.27 14.80 15.59
CA GLU A 211 -6.28 15.38 16.51
C GLU A 211 -6.47 14.76 17.89
N VAL A 212 -5.59 13.84 18.24
CA VAL A 212 -5.50 13.37 19.63
C VAL A 212 -4.61 14.35 20.38
N GLU A 213 -5.24 15.31 21.07
CA GLU A 213 -4.54 16.21 21.99
C GLU A 213 -3.79 15.38 23.04
N GLY A 214 -2.46 15.45 23.00
CA GLY A 214 -1.61 14.95 24.06
C GLY A 214 -1.66 15.93 25.24
N THR A 215 -2.18 15.50 26.39
CA THR A 215 -2.09 16.27 27.63
C THR A 215 -0.67 16.28 28.14
N ASP A 216 -0.06 17.47 28.23
CA ASP A 216 1.17 17.71 28.97
C ASP A 216 0.96 17.29 30.43
N ARG A 217 1.81 16.41 30.94
CA ARG A 217 2.00 16.23 32.37
C ARG A 217 3.29 16.96 32.76
N GLU A 218 3.09 17.94 33.66
CA GLU A 218 4.14 18.67 34.38
C GLU A 218 5.15 17.73 35.07
#